data_6a4838156acea0f340d5ad73177a084f
#
_entry.id   6a4838156acea0f340d5ad73177a084f
#
_cell.length_a   1.000
_cell.length_b   1.000
_cell.length_c   1.000
_cell.angle_alpha   90.00
_cell.angle_beta   90.00
_cell.angle_gamma   90.00
#
_symmetry.space_group_name_H-M   'P 1'
#
loop_
_entity.id
_entity.type
_entity.pdbx_description
1 polymer ?
#
loop_
_entity_poly.entity_id
_entity_poly.type
_entity_poly.pdbx_seq_one_letter_code
_entity_poly.pdbx_strand_id
1 'polypeptide(L)'
;MCELAKRITVPVTIDFMSVSSYGSGTTSGGTIKIKKDLDEPLEGKHVLVVEDIVDTGRTLSYLVDLLKDRGAADVRLCALLDKPERREVDIRADYIGFQIPDEFVVGYGLDYDQRYRNFPYIGIVKFD
;
A
#
# COMPACT_ATOMS: atom_id res chain seq x y z
N MET A 1 -5.80 3.53 -8.12
CA MET A 1 -7.15 3.49 -7.48
C MET A 1 -8.30 3.71 -8.46
N CYS A 2 -8.41 4.86 -9.12
CA CYS A 2 -9.58 5.20 -9.97
C CYS A 2 -9.83 4.19 -11.09
N GLU A 3 -8.80 3.72 -11.77
CA GLU A 3 -8.93 2.72 -12.84
C GLU A 3 -9.45 1.37 -12.30
N LEU A 4 -9.01 0.98 -11.11
CA LEU A 4 -9.50 -0.22 -10.45
C LEU A 4 -10.97 -0.07 -10.03
N ALA A 5 -11.31 1.05 -9.38
CA ALA A 5 -12.67 1.30 -8.90
C ALA A 5 -13.70 1.25 -10.03
N LYS A 6 -13.36 1.81 -11.22
CA LYS A 6 -14.23 1.75 -12.40
C LYS A 6 -14.49 0.33 -12.93
N ARG A 7 -13.67 -0.65 -12.56
CA ARG A 7 -13.79 -2.04 -13.00
C ARG A 7 -14.53 -2.92 -12.00
N ILE A 8 -14.79 -2.43 -10.79
CA ILE A 8 -15.58 -3.16 -9.78
C ILE A 8 -17.06 -3.03 -10.14
N THR A 9 -17.74 -4.16 -10.27
CA THR A 9 -19.13 -4.24 -10.74
C THR A 9 -20.17 -4.29 -9.62
N VAL A 10 -19.71 -4.43 -8.38
CA VAL A 10 -20.60 -4.38 -7.20
C VAL A 10 -20.53 -2.99 -6.55
N PRO A 11 -21.56 -2.56 -5.80
CA PRO A 11 -21.51 -1.31 -5.07
C PRO A 11 -20.28 -1.22 -4.16
N VAL A 12 -19.56 -0.12 -4.22
CA VAL A 12 -18.33 0.11 -3.46
C VAL A 12 -18.31 1.54 -2.90
N THR A 13 -17.82 1.68 -1.69
CA THR A 13 -17.47 2.99 -1.11
C THR A 13 -15.96 3.14 -1.10
N ILE A 14 -15.48 4.36 -1.26
CA ILE A 14 -14.05 4.67 -1.31
C ILE A 14 -13.71 5.57 -0.13
N ASP A 15 -12.65 5.23 0.58
CA ASP A 15 -12.08 6.01 1.66
C ASP A 15 -10.57 6.00 1.56
N PHE A 16 -9.90 6.90 2.26
CA PHE A 16 -8.45 7.06 2.18
C PHE A 16 -7.81 7.10 3.56
N MET A 17 -6.67 6.44 3.69
CA MET A 17 -5.78 6.55 4.84
C MET A 17 -4.41 7.05 4.40
N SER A 18 -3.74 7.76 5.29
CA SER A 18 -2.34 8.09 5.16
C SER A 18 -1.59 7.66 6.41
N VAL A 19 -0.67 6.74 6.25
CA VAL A 19 0.18 6.25 7.33
C VAL A 19 1.65 6.51 6.99
N SER A 20 2.45 6.77 8.01
CA SER A 20 3.89 6.95 7.85
C SER A 20 4.63 6.12 8.87
N SER A 21 5.75 5.53 8.47
CA SER A 21 6.70 4.93 9.39
C SER A 21 7.62 6.01 9.94
N TYR A 22 7.71 6.13 11.26
CA TYR A 22 8.69 6.99 11.95
C TYR A 22 9.86 6.13 12.44
N GLY A 23 11.09 6.61 12.19
CA GLY A 23 12.32 6.07 12.74
C GLY A 23 13.28 5.54 11.67
N SER A 24 14.29 6.34 11.35
CA SER A 24 15.53 5.91 10.68
C SER A 24 16.47 5.24 11.70
N GLY A 25 16.00 4.25 12.42
CA GLY A 25 16.79 3.53 13.43
C GLY A 25 16.84 2.05 13.11
N THR A 26 18.01 1.48 13.14
CA THR A 26 18.32 0.06 13.00
C THR A 26 17.79 -0.80 14.16
N THR A 27 16.97 -0.25 15.04
CA THR A 27 16.33 -0.95 16.13
C THR A 27 14.84 -1.18 15.86
N SER A 28 14.45 -2.42 15.99
CA SER A 28 13.11 -2.98 15.90
C SER A 28 12.07 -2.19 16.71
N GLY A 29 11.45 -1.18 16.14
CA GLY A 29 10.48 -0.37 16.86
C GLY A 29 10.00 0.85 16.09
N GLY A 30 9.93 0.80 14.77
CA GLY A 30 9.38 1.88 13.95
C GLY A 30 7.93 2.13 14.34
N THR A 31 7.65 3.27 14.96
CA THR A 31 6.29 3.69 15.30
C THR A 31 5.57 4.09 14.04
N ILE A 32 4.48 3.42 13.72
CA ILE A 32 3.60 3.79 12.62
C ILE A 32 2.63 4.86 13.09
N LYS A 33 2.60 5.97 12.38
CA LYS A 33 1.72 7.10 12.68
C LYS A 33 0.66 7.23 11.59
N ILE A 34 -0.59 7.32 12.00
CA ILE A 34 -1.71 7.63 11.13
C ILE A 34 -1.79 9.15 10.97
N LYS A 35 -1.54 9.66 9.76
CA LYS A 35 -1.64 11.08 9.42
C LYS A 35 -3.05 11.47 9.02
N LYS A 36 -3.72 10.62 8.25
CA LYS A 36 -5.14 10.71 7.95
C LYS A 36 -5.76 9.36 8.22
N ASP A 37 -6.83 9.37 8.99
CA ASP A 37 -7.62 8.18 9.30
C ASP A 37 -8.83 8.08 8.38
N LEU A 38 -9.50 6.93 8.43
CA LEU A 38 -10.75 6.67 7.72
C LEU A 38 -11.85 7.62 8.22
N ASP A 39 -12.71 8.02 7.31
CA ASP A 39 -13.86 8.87 7.62
C ASP A 39 -15.06 8.02 8.13
N GLU A 40 -15.13 6.76 7.73
CA GLU A 40 -16.25 5.86 8.03
C GLU A 40 -15.83 4.65 8.88
N PRO A 41 -16.72 4.13 9.74
CA PRO A 41 -16.46 2.93 10.52
C PRO A 41 -16.39 1.68 9.63
N LEU A 42 -15.57 0.71 10.05
CA LEU A 42 -15.31 -0.53 9.28
C LEU A 42 -16.10 -1.74 9.76
N GLU A 43 -16.77 -1.66 10.90
CA GLU A 43 -17.41 -2.83 11.51
C GLU A 43 -18.30 -3.59 10.51
N GLY A 44 -18.03 -4.87 10.34
CA GLY A 44 -18.78 -5.75 9.44
C GLY A 44 -18.54 -5.54 7.95
N LYS A 45 -17.67 -4.61 7.55
CA LYS A 45 -17.37 -4.33 6.13
C LYS A 45 -16.28 -5.25 5.59
N HIS A 46 -16.41 -5.61 4.32
CA HIS A 46 -15.32 -6.20 3.54
C HIS A 46 -14.44 -5.09 2.98
N VAL A 47 -13.16 -5.13 3.29
CA VAL A 47 -12.20 -4.07 2.96
C VAL A 47 -11.20 -4.55 1.92
N LEU A 48 -11.04 -3.80 0.85
CA LEU A 48 -9.96 -3.94 -0.10
C LEU A 48 -8.98 -2.79 0.09
N VAL A 49 -7.80 -3.08 0.64
CA VAL A 49 -6.70 -2.13 0.72
C VAL A 49 -6.02 -2.06 -0.64
N VAL A 50 -5.91 -0.87 -1.21
CA VAL A 50 -5.28 -0.66 -2.51
C VAL A 50 -4.01 0.16 -2.30
N GLU A 51 -2.88 -0.42 -2.69
CA GLU A 51 -1.56 0.15 -2.56
C GLU A 51 -0.83 0.21 -3.91
N ASP A 52 0.09 1.13 -4.01
CA ASP A 52 0.95 1.25 -5.19
C ASP A 52 2.02 0.14 -5.21
N ILE A 53 2.65 -0.11 -4.07
CA ILE A 53 3.76 -1.06 -3.98
C ILE A 53 3.81 -1.75 -2.61
N VAL A 54 4.10 -3.04 -2.62
CA VAL A 54 4.49 -3.80 -1.42
C VAL A 54 6.02 -3.95 -1.43
N ASP A 55 6.65 -3.28 -0.49
CA ASP A 55 8.10 -3.31 -0.28
C ASP A 55 8.46 -4.22 0.91
N THR A 56 8.92 -3.71 2.04
CA THR A 56 9.22 -4.51 3.22
C THR A 56 7.99 -5.21 3.82
N GLY A 57 6.83 -4.62 3.62
CA GLY A 57 5.55 -5.13 4.11
C GLY A 57 5.22 -4.73 5.56
N ARG A 58 6.14 -4.09 6.27
CA ARG A 58 5.95 -3.73 7.70
C ARG A 58 4.73 -2.84 7.93
N THR A 59 4.64 -1.75 7.18
CA THR A 59 3.52 -0.81 7.29
C THR A 59 2.19 -1.45 6.91
N LEU A 60 2.18 -2.25 5.85
CA LEU A 60 0.98 -2.93 5.38
C LEU A 60 0.52 -4.03 6.31
N SER A 61 1.44 -4.79 6.92
CA SER A 61 1.10 -5.78 7.94
C SER A 61 0.40 -5.13 9.13
N TYR A 62 0.97 -4.04 9.65
CA TYR A 62 0.35 -3.27 10.71
C TYR A 62 -1.03 -2.74 10.32
N LEU A 63 -1.15 -2.20 9.11
CA LEU A 63 -2.42 -1.65 8.61
C LEU A 63 -3.49 -2.72 8.51
N VAL A 64 -3.18 -3.88 7.97
CA VAL A 64 -4.12 -5.01 7.86
C VAL A 64 -4.61 -5.45 9.24
N ASP A 65 -3.70 -5.57 10.21
CA ASP A 65 -4.07 -5.94 11.58
C ASP A 65 -4.95 -4.86 12.24
N LEU A 66 -4.60 -3.59 12.06
CA LEU A 66 -5.39 -2.47 12.56
C LEU A 66 -6.83 -2.47 11.99
N LEU A 67 -6.99 -2.72 10.69
CA LEU A 67 -8.31 -2.75 10.07
C LEU A 67 -9.16 -3.94 10.56
N LYS A 68 -8.52 -5.09 10.80
CA LYS A 68 -9.18 -6.24 11.44
C LYS A 68 -9.61 -5.93 12.86
N ASP A 69 -8.75 -5.31 13.66
CA ASP A 69 -9.04 -4.92 15.04
C ASP A 69 -10.17 -3.90 15.12
N ARG A 70 -10.37 -3.09 14.09
CA ARG A 70 -11.50 -2.17 13.95
C ARG A 70 -12.80 -2.84 13.51
N GLY A 71 -12.83 -4.16 13.41
CA GLY A 71 -14.03 -4.94 13.16
C GLY A 71 -14.36 -5.19 11.69
N ALA A 72 -13.43 -4.99 10.77
CA ALA A 72 -13.62 -5.39 9.38
C ALA A 72 -13.92 -6.89 9.29
N ALA A 73 -14.94 -7.28 8.52
CA ALA A 73 -15.31 -8.68 8.33
C ALA A 73 -14.26 -9.46 7.54
N ASP A 74 -13.60 -8.80 6.61
CA ASP A 74 -12.52 -9.34 5.79
C ASP A 74 -11.63 -8.20 5.32
N VAL A 75 -10.32 -8.42 5.26
CA VAL A 75 -9.36 -7.46 4.74
C VAL A 75 -8.50 -8.13 3.70
N ARG A 76 -8.55 -7.63 2.47
CA ARG A 76 -7.73 -8.08 1.35
C ARG A 76 -6.84 -6.96 0.86
N LEU A 77 -5.70 -7.32 0.32
CA LEU A 77 -4.69 -6.40 -0.17
C LEU A 77 -4.53 -6.54 -1.68
N CYS A 78 -4.64 -5.40 -2.37
CA CYS A 78 -4.39 -5.27 -3.80
C CYS A 78 -3.22 -4.30 -4.01
N ALA A 79 -2.16 -4.74 -4.68
CA ALA A 79 -0.99 -3.92 -4.97
C ALA A 79 -0.72 -3.89 -6.47
N LEU A 80 -0.35 -2.72 -6.98
CA LEU A 80 0.09 -2.60 -8.37
C LEU A 80 1.44 -3.30 -8.57
N LEU A 81 2.37 -3.06 -7.66
CA LEU A 81 3.72 -3.63 -7.70
C LEU A 81 4.02 -4.41 -6.41
N ASP A 82 4.79 -5.47 -6.56
CA ASP A 82 5.31 -6.26 -5.46
C ASP A 82 6.81 -6.50 -5.63
N LYS A 83 7.58 -6.21 -4.57
CA LYS A 83 9.01 -6.49 -4.46
C LYS A 83 9.26 -7.62 -3.46
N PRO A 84 9.11 -8.90 -3.85
CA PRO A 84 9.24 -10.01 -2.91
C PRO A 84 10.62 -10.10 -2.24
N GLU A 85 11.69 -9.68 -2.93
CA GLU A 85 13.06 -9.67 -2.38
C GLU A 85 13.24 -8.72 -1.19
N ARG A 86 12.38 -7.71 -1.06
CA ARG A 86 12.43 -6.72 0.02
C ARG A 86 11.62 -7.10 1.24
N ARG A 87 10.91 -8.21 1.22
CA ARG A 87 10.00 -8.61 2.29
C ARG A 87 10.74 -8.86 3.59
N GLU A 88 10.28 -8.24 4.67
CA GLU A 88 10.82 -8.41 6.03
C GLU A 88 9.81 -9.05 6.98
N VAL A 89 8.52 -9.08 6.63
CA VAL A 89 7.43 -9.67 7.39
C VAL A 89 6.61 -10.58 6.51
N ASP A 90 5.93 -11.56 7.09
CA ASP A 90 5.09 -12.50 6.34
C ASP A 90 3.76 -11.85 5.95
N ILE A 91 3.79 -11.08 4.87
CA ILE A 91 2.61 -10.51 4.25
C ILE A 91 2.64 -10.75 2.75
N ARG A 92 1.48 -11.07 2.19
CA ARG A 92 1.28 -11.22 0.75
C ARG A 92 0.06 -10.43 0.32
N ALA A 93 0.16 -9.77 -0.83
CA ALA A 93 -1.01 -9.21 -1.47
C ALA A 93 -1.87 -10.33 -2.07
N ASP A 94 -3.18 -10.20 -1.90
CA ASP A 94 -4.16 -11.12 -2.50
C ASP A 94 -4.24 -10.93 -4.02
N TYR A 95 -4.04 -9.70 -4.47
CA TYR A 95 -4.03 -9.32 -5.88
C TYR A 95 -2.79 -8.49 -6.18
N ILE A 96 -2.02 -8.91 -7.18
CA ILE A 96 -0.77 -8.28 -7.59
C ILE A 96 -0.84 -7.96 -9.08
N GLY A 97 -0.54 -6.72 -9.44
CA GLY A 97 -0.39 -6.32 -10.84
C GLY A 97 0.88 -6.89 -11.44
N PHE A 98 2.04 -6.55 -10.86
CA PHE A 98 3.35 -6.99 -11.34
C PHE A 98 4.31 -7.26 -10.19
N GLN A 99 5.05 -8.36 -10.30
CA GLN A 99 6.25 -8.54 -9.48
C GLN A 99 7.44 -7.87 -10.16
N ILE A 100 8.21 -7.14 -9.38
CA ILE A 100 9.41 -6.44 -9.86
C ILE A 100 10.62 -6.77 -8.98
N PRO A 101 11.85 -6.71 -9.55
CA PRO A 101 13.07 -6.85 -8.76
C PRO A 101 13.27 -5.65 -7.85
N ASP A 102 14.29 -5.71 -6.99
CA ASP A 102 14.65 -4.61 -6.09
C ASP A 102 15.27 -3.44 -6.88
N GLU A 103 14.44 -2.72 -7.61
CA GLU A 103 14.79 -1.54 -8.38
C GLU A 103 14.00 -0.33 -7.84
N PHE A 104 14.57 0.85 -7.93
CA PHE A 104 13.87 2.06 -7.59
C PHE A 104 13.00 2.52 -8.78
N VAL A 105 11.69 2.59 -8.57
CA VAL A 105 10.74 2.87 -9.63
C VAL A 105 9.96 4.15 -9.36
N VAL A 106 9.59 4.83 -10.44
CA VAL A 106 8.79 6.06 -10.43
C VAL A 106 7.71 6.01 -11.50
N GLY A 107 6.78 6.91 -11.41
CA GLY A 107 5.66 7.02 -12.33
C GLY A 107 4.41 6.30 -11.82
N TYR A 108 3.29 6.60 -12.43
CA TYR A 108 1.98 6.06 -12.06
C TYR A 108 1.61 6.29 -10.59
N GLY A 109 1.99 7.45 -10.05
CA GLY A 109 1.83 7.85 -8.66
C GLY A 109 3.07 7.69 -7.79
N LEU A 110 4.00 6.82 -8.15
CA LEU A 110 5.28 6.63 -7.46
C LEU A 110 6.24 7.79 -7.73
N ASP A 111 7.02 8.17 -6.74
CA ASP A 111 7.89 9.32 -6.80
C ASP A 111 9.36 9.05 -6.46
N TYR A 112 10.17 10.01 -6.88
CA TYR A 112 11.48 10.28 -6.33
C TYR A 112 11.57 11.75 -5.98
N ASP A 113 11.75 12.06 -4.71
CA ASP A 113 11.79 13.45 -4.19
C ASP A 113 10.57 14.28 -4.63
N GLN A 114 9.36 13.71 -4.49
CA GLN A 114 8.07 14.27 -4.88
C GLN A 114 7.87 14.50 -6.39
N ARG A 115 8.79 14.03 -7.22
CA ARG A 115 8.76 14.18 -8.68
C ARG A 115 8.38 12.88 -9.37
N TYR A 116 7.97 12.98 -10.63
CA TYR A 116 7.73 11.87 -11.56
C TYR A 116 6.45 11.07 -11.32
N ARG A 117 5.60 11.46 -10.37
CA ARG A 117 4.31 10.79 -10.11
C ARG A 117 3.38 10.80 -11.31
N ASN A 118 3.51 11.80 -12.18
CA ASN A 118 2.65 12.04 -13.34
C ASN A 118 3.04 11.28 -14.61
N PHE A 119 4.09 10.46 -14.56
CA PHE A 119 4.41 9.62 -15.71
C PHE A 119 3.31 8.59 -15.96
N PRO A 120 2.84 8.44 -17.21
CA PRO A 120 1.82 7.45 -17.58
C PRO A 120 2.40 6.04 -17.77
N TYR A 121 3.56 5.79 -17.19
CA TYR A 121 4.28 4.52 -17.18
C TYR A 121 5.09 4.39 -15.88
N ILE A 122 5.55 3.18 -15.61
CA ILE A 122 6.47 2.91 -14.52
C ILE A 122 7.88 2.79 -15.10
N GLY A 123 8.80 3.60 -14.59
CA GLY A 123 10.20 3.63 -15.02
C GLY A 123 11.16 3.32 -13.88
N ILE A 124 12.31 2.74 -14.21
CA ILE A 124 13.40 2.51 -13.28
C ILE A 124 14.28 3.74 -13.23
N VAL A 125 14.56 4.24 -12.03
CA VAL A 125 15.54 5.32 -11.82
C VAL A 125 16.94 4.71 -11.80
N LYS A 126 17.79 5.22 -12.68
CA LYS A 126 19.22 4.92 -12.65
C LYS A 126 19.95 6.08 -12.00
N PHE A 127 20.70 5.78 -10.96
CA PHE A 127 21.56 6.73 -10.29
C PHE A 127 22.96 6.62 -10.92
N ASP A 128 23.47 7.74 -11.40
CA ASP A 128 24.83 7.82 -11.96
C ASP A 128 25.87 7.81 -10.85
#